data_62445bab5f345e0b18e28f4fe00272d9
#
_entry.id   62445bab5f345e0b18e28f4fe00272d9
#
_cell.length_a   1.000
_cell.length_b   1.000
_cell.length_c   1.000
_cell.angle_alpha   90.00
_cell.angle_beta   90.00
_cell.angle_gamma   90.00
#
_symmetry.space_group_name_H-M   'P 1'
#
loop_
_entity.id
_entity.type
_entity.pdbx_description
1 polymer ?
#
loop_
_entity_poly.entity_id
_entity_poly.type
_entity_poly.pdbx_seq_one_letter_code
_entity_poly.pdbx_strand_id
1 'polypeptide(L)'
;HPTDIVLVVGDVTSTMACSIVAKKLNTKVCHVEAGIRSWDLSMPEEINRMVTDSLADYLFTTSEVANKNLISLGACFAEYEQNKQSQYFTQATSYQMLPEEQFVANKTPQLIWWVGNVMIDTLLANQKRFVQPHIYTHLGLIEQQYIVMTMHRPANVDEEAHLKELMEQIIANVQGLPIIFPIHPR
;
A
#
# COMPACT_ATOMS: atom_id res chain seq x y z
N HIS A 1 17.82 -22.14 -3.77
CA HIS A 1 18.96 -21.54 -3.06
C HIS A 1 18.59 -21.34 -1.60
N PRO A 2 19.51 -21.57 -0.65
CA PRO A 2 19.30 -21.19 0.74
C PRO A 2 19.02 -19.67 0.78
N THR A 3 18.00 -19.28 1.53
CA THR A 3 17.57 -17.88 1.65
C THR A 3 17.29 -17.62 3.13
N ASP A 4 17.91 -16.60 3.68
CA ASP A 4 17.77 -16.25 5.10
C ASP A 4 16.48 -15.46 5.34
N ILE A 5 16.08 -14.66 4.35
CA ILE A 5 14.93 -13.79 4.44
C ILE A 5 14.27 -13.61 3.06
N VAL A 6 12.95 -13.54 3.03
CA VAL A 6 12.14 -13.20 1.85
C VAL A 6 11.48 -11.86 2.08
N LEU A 7 11.71 -10.91 1.19
CA LEU A 7 11.05 -9.60 1.20
C LEU A 7 9.92 -9.62 0.18
N VAL A 8 8.72 -9.28 0.63
CA VAL A 8 7.52 -9.15 -0.18
C VAL A 8 6.95 -7.74 -0.06
N VAL A 9 6.27 -7.27 -1.10
CA VAL A 9 5.75 -5.88 -1.16
C VAL A 9 4.27 -5.90 -1.55
N GLY A 10 3.47 -5.10 -0.87
CA GLY A 10 2.07 -4.87 -1.22
C GLY A 10 1.17 -6.09 -0.96
N ASP A 11 0.12 -6.22 -1.77
CA ASP A 11 -1.06 -7.03 -1.45
C ASP A 11 -1.50 -7.99 -2.56
N VAL A 12 -0.62 -8.26 -3.52
CA VAL A 12 -0.95 -9.18 -4.61
C VAL A 12 -0.86 -10.64 -4.17
N THR A 13 -1.52 -11.53 -4.89
CA THR A 13 -1.57 -12.97 -4.57
C THR A 13 -0.17 -13.59 -4.43
N SER A 14 0.80 -13.16 -5.24
CA SER A 14 2.18 -13.65 -5.14
C SER A 14 2.87 -13.25 -3.83
N THR A 15 2.56 -12.08 -3.26
CA THR A 15 3.02 -11.65 -1.93
C THR A 15 2.62 -12.65 -0.86
N MET A 16 1.34 -13.00 -0.81
CA MET A 16 0.80 -13.99 0.11
C MET A 16 1.42 -15.38 -0.13
N ALA A 17 1.45 -15.83 -1.38
CA ALA A 17 1.96 -17.16 -1.72
C ALA A 17 3.43 -17.33 -1.35
N CYS A 18 4.28 -16.36 -1.65
CA CYS A 18 5.70 -16.38 -1.27
C CYS A 18 5.87 -16.38 0.25
N SER A 19 5.06 -15.64 0.99
CA SER A 19 5.11 -15.62 2.46
C SER A 19 4.77 -16.97 3.07
N ILE A 20 3.72 -17.62 2.57
CA ILE A 20 3.34 -18.97 3.02
C ILE A 20 4.48 -19.99 2.77
N VAL A 21 5.06 -19.97 1.57
CA VAL A 21 6.14 -20.88 1.20
C VAL A 21 7.39 -20.62 2.06
N ALA A 22 7.78 -19.36 2.23
CA ALA A 22 8.93 -18.96 3.03
C ALA A 22 8.78 -19.48 4.48
N LYS A 23 7.62 -19.25 5.10
CA LYS A 23 7.38 -19.73 6.48
C LYS A 23 7.39 -21.25 6.61
N LYS A 24 6.86 -21.97 5.62
CA LYS A 24 6.95 -23.45 5.59
C LYS A 24 8.39 -23.96 5.48
N LEU A 25 9.29 -23.16 4.93
CA LEU A 25 10.73 -23.45 4.82
C LEU A 25 11.53 -22.87 5.99
N ASN A 26 10.89 -22.40 7.04
CA ASN A 26 11.50 -21.74 8.20
C ASN A 26 12.34 -20.50 7.82
N THR A 27 12.00 -19.83 6.72
CA THR A 27 12.63 -18.60 6.28
C THR A 27 11.86 -17.39 6.83
N LYS A 28 12.58 -16.37 7.26
CA LYS A 28 11.97 -15.11 7.72
C LYS A 28 11.32 -14.35 6.58
N VAL A 29 10.24 -13.62 6.90
CA VAL A 29 9.49 -12.82 5.94
C VAL A 29 9.51 -11.36 6.37
N CYS A 30 9.87 -10.47 5.42
CA CYS A 30 9.68 -9.03 5.51
C CYS A 30 8.50 -8.62 4.64
N HIS A 31 7.55 -7.89 5.19
CA HIS A 31 6.44 -7.33 4.44
C HIS A 31 6.54 -5.80 4.38
N VAL A 32 6.74 -5.26 3.19
CA VAL A 32 6.74 -3.82 2.90
C VAL A 32 5.32 -3.41 2.51
N GLU A 33 4.85 -2.29 3.05
CA GLU A 33 3.47 -1.81 2.95
C GLU A 33 2.49 -2.60 3.84
N ALA A 34 3.00 -3.08 4.97
CA ALA A 34 2.24 -3.84 5.95
C ALA A 34 1.20 -3.00 6.70
N GLY A 35 0.17 -3.66 7.22
CA GLY A 35 -0.81 -3.06 8.15
C GLY A 35 -1.90 -2.21 7.52
N ILE A 36 -1.90 -2.02 6.20
CA ILE A 36 -3.01 -1.35 5.50
C ILE A 36 -4.25 -2.25 5.56
N ARG A 37 -5.42 -1.66 5.87
CA ARG A 37 -6.71 -2.37 5.94
C ARG A 37 -7.80 -1.58 5.23
N SER A 38 -8.59 -2.30 4.44
CA SER A 38 -9.87 -1.84 3.90
C SER A 38 -11.05 -2.30 4.75
N TRP A 39 -10.85 -3.36 5.54
CA TRP A 39 -11.87 -4.06 6.31
C TRP A 39 -12.98 -4.68 5.44
N ASP A 40 -12.77 -4.76 4.14
CA ASP A 40 -13.66 -5.37 3.16
C ASP A 40 -13.10 -6.72 2.70
N LEU A 41 -13.62 -7.80 3.24
CA LEU A 41 -13.20 -9.16 2.91
C LEU A 41 -13.65 -9.62 1.52
N SER A 42 -14.46 -8.84 0.82
CA SER A 42 -14.79 -9.11 -0.58
C SER A 42 -13.62 -8.74 -1.52
N MET A 43 -12.66 -7.96 -1.01
CA MET A 43 -11.44 -7.60 -1.74
C MET A 43 -10.37 -8.68 -1.56
N PRO A 44 -9.92 -9.34 -2.65
CA PRO A 44 -8.83 -10.33 -2.58
C PRO A 44 -7.55 -9.77 -1.96
N GLU A 45 -7.26 -8.49 -2.20
CA GLU A 45 -6.11 -7.79 -1.65
C GLU A 45 -6.15 -7.70 -0.12
N GLU A 46 -7.31 -7.53 0.47
CA GLU A 46 -7.45 -7.49 1.94
C GLU A 46 -7.10 -8.84 2.56
N ILE A 47 -7.57 -9.92 1.96
CA ILE A 47 -7.23 -11.29 2.38
C ILE A 47 -5.72 -11.51 2.27
N ASN A 48 -5.11 -11.09 1.14
CA ASN A 48 -3.68 -11.22 0.93
C ASN A 48 -2.88 -10.47 2.00
N ARG A 49 -3.27 -9.23 2.34
CA ARG A 49 -2.63 -8.42 3.40
C ARG A 49 -2.73 -9.11 4.76
N MET A 50 -3.93 -9.52 5.14
CA MET A 50 -4.16 -10.15 6.45
C MET A 50 -3.31 -11.41 6.63
N VAL A 51 -3.27 -12.27 5.61
CA VAL A 51 -2.47 -13.51 5.65
C VAL A 51 -0.98 -13.18 5.69
N THR A 52 -0.51 -12.28 4.84
CA THR A 52 0.90 -11.88 4.77
C THR A 52 1.36 -11.28 6.10
N ASP A 53 0.61 -10.31 6.64
CA ASP A 53 0.92 -9.67 7.92
C ASP A 53 0.94 -10.67 9.07
N SER A 54 0.04 -11.66 9.07
CA SER A 54 0.01 -12.68 10.13
C SER A 54 1.23 -13.61 10.13
N LEU A 55 1.89 -13.76 8.99
CA LEU A 55 3.04 -14.63 8.80
C LEU A 55 4.38 -13.91 8.87
N ALA A 56 4.41 -12.59 8.56
CA ALA A 56 5.64 -11.82 8.48
C ALA A 56 6.33 -11.67 9.84
N ASP A 57 7.65 -11.74 9.85
CA ASP A 57 8.49 -11.49 11.03
C ASP A 57 8.80 -9.98 11.15
N TYR A 58 8.91 -9.30 10.01
CA TYR A 58 9.25 -7.89 9.90
C TYR A 58 8.19 -7.15 9.08
N LEU A 59 7.62 -6.10 9.65
CA LEU A 59 6.48 -5.37 9.11
C LEU A 59 6.89 -3.90 8.91
N PHE A 60 7.05 -3.50 7.65
CA PHE A 60 7.38 -2.13 7.30
C PHE A 60 6.12 -1.37 6.90
N THR A 61 5.71 -0.41 7.71
CA THR A 61 4.43 0.28 7.57
C THR A 61 4.58 1.67 6.93
N THR A 62 3.52 2.10 6.26
CA THR A 62 3.46 3.37 5.56
C THR A 62 2.89 4.51 6.41
N SER A 63 2.18 4.19 7.49
CA SER A 63 1.46 5.17 8.30
C SER A 63 1.25 4.71 9.74
N GLU A 64 0.95 5.66 10.61
CA GLU A 64 0.58 5.38 12.01
C GLU A 64 -0.69 4.51 12.10
N VAL A 65 -1.64 4.71 11.18
CA VAL A 65 -2.87 3.89 11.15
C VAL A 65 -2.54 2.43 10.87
N ALA A 66 -1.60 2.17 9.96
CA ALA A 66 -1.13 0.82 9.68
C ALA A 66 -0.50 0.15 10.92
N ASN A 67 0.29 0.89 11.70
CA ASN A 67 0.82 0.40 12.97
C ASN A 67 -0.29 0.02 13.95
N LYS A 68 -1.27 0.92 14.13
CA LYS A 68 -2.41 0.67 15.02
C LYS A 68 -3.21 -0.58 14.61
N ASN A 69 -3.40 -0.77 13.31
CA ASN A 69 -4.06 -1.96 12.80
C ASN A 69 -3.31 -3.24 13.18
N LEU A 70 -1.99 -3.28 12.97
CA LEU A 70 -1.17 -4.44 13.31
C LEU A 70 -1.17 -4.73 14.81
N ILE A 71 -1.02 -3.71 15.64
CA ILE A 71 -1.04 -3.85 17.10
C ILE A 71 -2.38 -4.39 17.58
N SER A 72 -3.51 -3.87 17.05
CA SER A 72 -4.85 -4.33 17.41
C SER A 72 -5.11 -5.79 17.02
N LEU A 73 -4.41 -6.29 16.00
CA LEU A 73 -4.50 -7.69 15.54
C LEU A 73 -3.52 -8.62 16.27
N GLY A 74 -2.80 -8.13 17.29
CA GLY A 74 -1.91 -8.91 18.12
C GLY A 74 -0.47 -9.02 17.60
N ALA A 75 -0.03 -8.12 16.76
CA ALA A 75 1.39 -7.95 16.50
C ALA A 75 2.09 -7.46 17.77
N CYS A 76 3.10 -8.20 18.22
CA CYS A 76 3.59 -8.07 19.60
C CYS A 76 4.61 -6.97 19.82
N PHE A 77 5.19 -6.33 18.79
CA PHE A 77 6.23 -5.31 18.97
C PHE A 77 6.20 -4.24 17.89
N ALA A 78 6.32 -3.00 18.33
CA ALA A 78 6.73 -1.89 17.51
C ALA A 78 8.08 -1.41 18.06
N GLU A 79 9.17 -1.68 17.36
CA GLU A 79 10.44 -1.02 17.62
C GLU A 79 10.58 0.15 16.65
N TYR A 80 10.81 1.31 17.20
CA TYR A 80 11.04 2.52 16.46
C TYR A 80 12.54 2.86 16.50
N GLU A 81 13.22 2.67 15.40
CA GLU A 81 14.52 3.26 15.20
C GLU A 81 14.38 4.61 14.48
N GLN A 82 14.76 5.67 15.19
CA GLN A 82 14.79 7.02 14.62
C GLN A 82 15.94 7.10 13.60
N ASN A 83 15.64 6.77 12.34
CA ASN A 83 16.62 6.97 11.29
C ASN A 83 16.69 8.48 10.97
N LYS A 84 17.68 9.14 11.58
CA LYS A 84 17.95 10.58 11.47
C LYS A 84 18.28 11.08 10.06
N GLN A 85 18.27 10.21 9.06
CA GLN A 85 18.68 10.54 7.68
C GLN A 85 17.52 10.74 6.70
N SER A 86 16.28 10.48 7.07
CA SER A 86 15.15 10.81 6.19
C SER A 86 14.82 12.29 6.31
N GLN A 87 15.19 13.07 5.34
CA GLN A 87 14.88 14.51 5.27
C GLN A 87 13.37 14.80 5.05
N TYR A 88 12.54 13.77 4.93
CA TYR A 88 11.12 13.86 4.62
C TYR A 88 10.18 13.53 5.79
N PHE A 89 10.68 12.98 6.88
CA PHE A 89 9.87 12.59 8.04
C PHE A 89 10.44 13.16 9.33
N THR A 90 9.82 14.26 9.82
CA THR A 90 10.26 14.99 11.01
C THR A 90 9.47 14.66 12.29
N GLN A 91 8.51 13.74 12.26
CA GLN A 91 7.74 13.38 13.44
C GLN A 91 7.80 11.88 13.71
N ALA A 92 8.67 11.54 14.63
CA ALA A 92 8.73 10.23 15.25
C ALA A 92 7.78 10.18 16.42
N THR A 93 6.79 9.33 16.37
CA THR A 93 6.01 8.96 17.54
C THR A 93 6.66 7.72 18.16
N SER A 94 7.12 7.84 19.42
CA SER A 94 7.63 6.69 20.16
C SER A 94 6.47 5.77 20.51
N TYR A 95 6.50 4.52 20.07
CA TYR A 95 5.60 3.50 20.54
C TYR A 95 6.25 2.79 21.74
N GLN A 96 5.50 2.68 22.83
CA GLN A 96 5.94 1.88 23.97
C GLN A 96 5.73 0.40 23.64
N MET A 97 6.70 -0.42 24.00
CA MET A 97 6.56 -1.86 23.99
C MET A 97 5.35 -2.27 24.83
N LEU A 98 4.54 -3.19 24.32
CA LEU A 98 3.50 -3.82 25.13
C LEU A 98 4.17 -4.58 26.29
N PRO A 99 3.58 -4.58 27.50
CA PRO A 99 4.11 -5.35 28.64
C PRO A 99 4.25 -6.82 28.28
N GLU A 100 5.31 -7.47 28.75
CA GLU A 100 5.60 -8.89 28.54
C GLU A 100 4.42 -9.82 28.83
N GLU A 101 3.53 -9.41 29.71
CA GLU A 101 2.31 -10.13 30.13
C GLU A 101 1.27 -10.30 29.03
N GLN A 102 1.37 -9.54 27.92
CA GLN A 102 0.47 -9.65 26.76
C GLN A 102 0.99 -10.57 25.66
N PHE A 103 2.13 -11.21 25.88
CA PHE A 103 2.67 -12.16 24.90
C PHE A 103 1.87 -13.48 24.91
N VAL A 104 1.36 -13.86 23.76
CA VAL A 104 0.88 -15.23 23.56
C VAL A 104 2.10 -16.15 23.61
N ALA A 105 2.18 -16.97 24.63
CA ALA A 105 3.23 -17.98 24.77
C ALA A 105 3.39 -18.76 23.45
N ASN A 106 4.63 -18.81 22.93
CA ASN A 106 5.05 -19.51 21.70
C ASN A 106 4.85 -18.75 20.36
N LYS A 107 4.50 -17.47 20.31
CA LYS A 107 4.54 -16.71 19.07
C LYS A 107 5.87 -15.94 18.98
N THR A 108 6.63 -16.14 17.90
CA THR A 108 7.79 -15.29 17.60
C THR A 108 7.32 -13.86 17.47
N PRO A 109 7.93 -12.89 18.17
CA PRO A 109 7.53 -11.50 18.09
C PRO A 109 7.67 -10.98 16.65
N GLN A 110 6.67 -10.21 16.22
CA GLN A 110 6.71 -9.49 14.94
C GLN A 110 7.25 -8.09 15.20
N LEU A 111 8.19 -7.64 14.39
CA LEU A 111 8.78 -6.31 14.52
C LEU A 111 8.15 -5.36 13.51
N ILE A 112 7.67 -4.23 14.00
CA ILE A 112 7.03 -3.18 13.17
C ILE A 112 7.97 -1.99 13.07
N TRP A 113 8.21 -1.52 11.84
CA TRP A 113 8.92 -0.27 11.56
C TRP A 113 8.05 0.67 10.73
N TRP A 114 7.83 1.85 11.21
CA TRP A 114 7.20 2.89 10.42
C TRP A 114 8.23 3.55 9.52
N VAL A 115 8.26 3.16 8.26
CA VAL A 115 9.23 3.64 7.26
C VAL A 115 8.64 4.70 6.32
N GLY A 116 7.32 4.91 6.36
CA GLY A 116 6.64 5.78 5.42
C GLY A 116 6.31 5.10 4.08
N ASN A 117 5.81 5.87 3.13
CA ASN A 117 5.39 5.35 1.84
C ASN A 117 6.55 5.41 0.83
N VAL A 118 7.19 4.28 0.58
CA VAL A 118 8.33 4.15 -0.34
C VAL A 118 8.00 4.52 -1.79
N MET A 119 6.71 4.54 -2.16
CA MET A 119 6.29 5.03 -3.49
C MET A 119 6.54 6.53 -3.64
N ILE A 120 6.45 7.29 -2.56
CA ILE A 120 6.77 8.73 -2.56
C ILE A 120 8.26 8.92 -2.85
N ASP A 121 9.12 8.11 -2.23
CA ASP A 121 10.57 8.17 -2.46
C ASP A 121 10.90 7.88 -3.94
N THR A 122 10.23 6.88 -4.50
CA THR A 122 10.38 6.52 -5.93
C THR A 122 9.89 7.65 -6.84
N LEU A 123 8.76 8.27 -6.53
CA LEU A 123 8.23 9.42 -7.27
C LEU A 123 9.23 10.57 -7.29
N LEU A 124 9.71 10.97 -6.11
CA LEU A 124 10.62 12.09 -5.94
C LEU A 124 11.99 11.83 -6.62
N ALA A 125 12.51 10.62 -6.51
CA ALA A 125 13.75 10.22 -7.18
C ALA A 125 13.66 10.30 -8.71
N ASN A 126 12.47 10.09 -9.28
CA ASN A 126 12.24 10.13 -10.72
C ASN A 126 11.67 11.46 -11.23
N GLN A 127 11.34 12.40 -10.37
CA GLN A 127 10.69 13.67 -10.75
C GLN A 127 11.40 14.42 -11.87
N LYS A 128 12.75 14.44 -11.85
CA LYS A 128 13.58 15.10 -12.89
C LYS A 128 13.51 14.40 -14.25
N ARG A 129 12.97 13.18 -14.31
CA ARG A 129 12.83 12.38 -15.54
C ARG A 129 11.44 12.52 -16.15
N PHE A 130 10.52 13.24 -15.48
CA PHE A 130 9.18 13.44 -16.03
C PHE A 130 9.27 14.33 -17.27
N VAL A 131 8.62 13.84 -18.31
CA VAL A 131 8.46 14.58 -19.56
C VAL A 131 6.99 14.81 -19.81
N GLN A 132 6.68 15.94 -20.39
CA GLN A 132 5.30 16.26 -20.77
C GLN A 132 4.83 15.29 -21.85
N PRO A 133 3.71 14.57 -21.66
CA PRO A 133 3.18 13.65 -22.66
C PRO A 133 2.77 14.37 -23.95
N HIS A 134 2.97 13.76 -25.11
CA HIS A 134 2.55 14.31 -26.41
C HIS A 134 1.06 14.62 -26.47
N ILE A 135 0.22 13.87 -25.76
CA ILE A 135 -1.23 14.07 -25.71
C ILE A 135 -1.59 15.46 -25.17
N TYR A 136 -0.78 16.02 -24.28
CA TYR A 136 -1.00 17.35 -23.72
C TYR A 136 -1.04 18.41 -24.84
N THR A 137 -0.04 18.40 -25.71
CA THR A 137 0.04 19.32 -26.84
C THR A 137 -0.98 18.98 -27.94
N HIS A 138 -1.17 17.67 -28.21
CA HIS A 138 -2.10 17.22 -29.25
C HIS A 138 -3.55 17.62 -28.98
N LEU A 139 -3.98 17.57 -27.74
CA LEU A 139 -5.33 17.98 -27.31
C LEU A 139 -5.45 19.45 -26.93
N GLY A 140 -4.35 20.23 -27.00
CA GLY A 140 -4.35 21.63 -26.61
C GLY A 140 -4.73 21.85 -25.15
N LEU A 141 -4.28 20.96 -24.25
CA LEU A 141 -4.61 21.07 -22.82
C LEU A 141 -3.92 22.27 -22.20
N ILE A 142 -4.64 22.95 -21.35
CA ILE A 142 -4.13 24.11 -20.59
C ILE A 142 -3.93 23.68 -19.15
N GLU A 143 -2.80 24.03 -18.57
CA GLU A 143 -2.47 23.70 -17.17
C GLU A 143 -3.60 24.17 -16.23
N GLN A 144 -3.97 23.27 -15.29
CA GLN A 144 -5.06 23.46 -14.32
C GLN A 144 -6.48 23.58 -14.93
N GLN A 145 -6.65 23.35 -16.24
CA GLN A 145 -7.95 23.39 -16.91
C GLN A 145 -8.35 22.03 -17.50
N TYR A 146 -7.94 20.94 -16.92
CA TYR A 146 -8.36 19.57 -17.27
C TYR A 146 -8.31 18.67 -16.04
N ILE A 147 -8.97 17.54 -16.15
CA ILE A 147 -9.01 16.51 -15.11
C ILE A 147 -8.32 15.27 -15.64
N VAL A 148 -7.50 14.64 -14.82
CA VAL A 148 -6.96 13.29 -15.07
C VAL A 148 -7.71 12.32 -14.18
N MET A 149 -8.25 11.26 -14.77
CA MET A 149 -9.02 10.24 -14.08
C MET A 149 -8.46 8.87 -14.38
N THR A 150 -8.48 7.99 -13.39
CA THR A 150 -8.20 6.56 -13.56
C THR A 150 -9.24 5.73 -12.83
N MET A 151 -9.69 4.64 -13.46
CA MET A 151 -10.58 3.65 -12.84
C MET A 151 -10.11 2.25 -13.27
N HIS A 152 -9.91 1.38 -12.30
CA HIS A 152 -9.40 0.03 -12.54
C HIS A 152 -9.95 -1.01 -11.55
N ARG A 153 -10.78 -0.62 -10.56
CA ARG A 153 -11.37 -1.55 -9.62
C ARG A 153 -12.56 -2.28 -10.25
N PRO A 154 -12.65 -3.62 -10.11
CA PRO A 154 -13.77 -4.41 -10.63
C PRO A 154 -15.14 -3.82 -10.31
N ALA A 155 -15.39 -3.48 -9.06
CA ALA A 155 -16.66 -2.91 -8.60
C ALA A 155 -17.09 -1.63 -9.35
N ASN A 156 -16.16 -0.90 -9.96
CA ASN A 156 -16.46 0.34 -10.68
C ASN A 156 -16.58 0.14 -12.19
N VAL A 157 -16.04 -0.94 -12.74
CA VAL A 157 -15.88 -1.07 -14.22
C VAL A 157 -16.45 -2.34 -14.80
N ASP A 158 -16.83 -3.35 -13.97
CA ASP A 158 -17.30 -4.63 -14.46
C ASP A 158 -18.80 -4.63 -14.80
N GLU A 159 -19.57 -3.74 -14.20
CA GLU A 159 -21.00 -3.58 -14.50
C GLU A 159 -21.23 -2.33 -15.37
N GLU A 160 -21.68 -2.54 -16.60
CA GLU A 160 -21.87 -1.47 -17.59
C GLU A 160 -22.80 -0.37 -17.09
N ALA A 161 -23.92 -0.74 -16.46
CA ALA A 161 -24.91 0.22 -15.97
C ALA A 161 -24.31 1.12 -14.88
N HIS A 162 -23.57 0.54 -13.95
CA HIS A 162 -22.90 1.27 -12.87
C HIS A 162 -21.80 2.21 -13.40
N LEU A 163 -20.96 1.71 -14.30
CA LEU A 163 -19.91 2.51 -14.93
C LEU A 163 -20.51 3.70 -15.69
N LYS A 164 -21.59 3.48 -16.43
CA LYS A 164 -22.29 4.55 -17.16
C LYS A 164 -22.83 5.61 -16.24
N GLU A 165 -23.55 5.23 -15.18
CA GLU A 165 -24.08 6.16 -14.17
C GLU A 165 -22.94 6.98 -13.52
N LEU A 166 -21.86 6.31 -13.12
CA LEU A 166 -20.69 6.96 -12.54
C LEU A 166 -20.07 7.98 -13.49
N MET A 167 -19.91 7.63 -14.77
CA MET A 167 -19.37 8.52 -15.80
C MET A 167 -20.29 9.71 -16.06
N GLU A 168 -21.61 9.51 -16.13
CA GLU A 168 -22.59 10.58 -16.29
C GLU A 168 -22.53 11.58 -15.13
N GLN A 169 -22.42 11.10 -13.90
CA GLN A 169 -22.28 11.95 -12.72
C GLN A 169 -20.96 12.72 -12.71
N ILE A 170 -19.85 12.09 -13.08
CA ILE A 170 -18.56 12.77 -13.19
C ILE A 170 -18.66 13.88 -14.24
N ILE A 171 -19.14 13.58 -15.44
CA ILE A 171 -19.27 14.55 -16.55
C ILE A 171 -20.16 15.74 -16.15
N ALA A 172 -21.26 15.47 -15.47
CA ALA A 172 -22.17 16.52 -15.00
C ALA A 172 -21.52 17.50 -13.99
N ASN A 173 -20.52 17.04 -13.23
CA ASN A 173 -19.90 17.83 -12.17
C ASN A 173 -18.57 18.49 -12.56
N VAL A 174 -17.96 18.16 -13.68
CA VAL A 174 -16.65 18.71 -14.09
C VAL A 174 -16.75 20.10 -14.76
N GLN A 175 -17.93 20.71 -14.81
CA GLN A 175 -18.14 22.07 -15.31
C GLN A 175 -17.55 22.32 -16.72
N GLY A 176 -17.58 21.32 -17.60
CA GLY A 176 -17.07 21.42 -18.97
C GLY A 176 -15.56 21.31 -19.13
N LEU A 177 -14.83 21.00 -18.07
CA LEU A 177 -13.39 20.72 -18.18
C LEU A 177 -13.15 19.42 -18.95
N PRO A 178 -12.13 19.36 -19.82
CA PRO A 178 -11.72 18.11 -20.46
C PRO A 178 -11.32 17.06 -19.43
N ILE A 179 -11.74 15.81 -19.63
CA ILE A 179 -11.32 14.67 -18.81
C ILE A 179 -10.36 13.81 -19.64
N ILE A 180 -9.17 13.62 -19.12
CA ILE A 180 -8.18 12.68 -19.66
C ILE A 180 -8.28 11.39 -18.87
N PHE A 181 -8.75 10.35 -19.55
CA PHE A 181 -8.96 9.04 -18.93
C PHE A 181 -8.09 7.98 -19.62
N PRO A 182 -6.86 7.71 -19.11
CA PRO A 182 -6.04 6.60 -19.59
C PRO A 182 -6.75 5.29 -19.26
N ILE A 183 -7.22 4.59 -20.28
CA ILE A 183 -7.89 3.30 -20.12
C ILE A 183 -6.82 2.22 -19.98
N HIS A 184 -6.89 1.46 -18.87
CA HIS A 184 -6.05 0.30 -18.67
C HIS A 184 -6.72 -0.92 -19.33
N PRO A 185 -6.07 -1.61 -20.27
CA PRO A 185 -6.62 -2.86 -20.81
C PRO A 185 -6.66 -3.91 -19.69
N ARG A 186 -7.74 -4.65 -19.63
CA ARG A 186 -7.91 -5.85 -18.80
C ARG A 186 -7.58 -7.11 -19.58
#